data_26cd0c6fde4f6dc433906bf52a948d3b
#
_entry.id   26cd0c6fde4f6dc433906bf52a948d3b
#
_cell.length_a   1.000
_cell.length_b   1.000
_cell.length_c   1.000
_cell.angle_alpha   90.00
_cell.angle_beta   90.00
_cell.angle_gamma   90.00
#
_symmetry.space_group_name_H-M   'P 1'
#
loop_
_entity.id
_entity.type
_entity.pdbx_description
1 polymer ?
#
loop_
_entity_poly.entity_id
_entity_poly.type
_entity_poly.pdbx_seq_one_letter_code
_entity_poly.pdbx_strand_id
1 'polypeptide(L)'
;MSHKLELSVVDQSPVRTGESAGQALRDTIALAVAVEKLGYQRYWLAEHHSLPNFAGTSPEILIGQVAAHTNSIRVGSGGVMLSHYSALKVAENFRLLGALYPGRIDLGVGRAPGSDQITAAALSFPGQPKEIRHFPRQVVDLLGFLNNDLEDNHFFSSISAGPGEPEVPDVWLLGSRYESANMAAQLGLPFAYAHFFGIAVEEGPAVVENYRKNYQPSASFPEPKVNVGVHVVCSETEEQ
;
A
#
# COMPACT_ATOMS: atom_id res chain seq x y z
N MET A 1 -14.49 -8.05 -26.04
CA MET A 1 -13.12 -8.50 -25.65
C MET A 1 -13.21 -9.01 -24.23
N SER A 2 -12.82 -10.26 -23.96
CA SER A 2 -12.77 -10.76 -22.58
C SER A 2 -11.61 -10.04 -21.88
N HIS A 3 -11.92 -9.18 -20.90
CA HIS A 3 -10.90 -8.63 -20.05
C HIS A 3 -10.28 -9.78 -19.23
N LYS A 4 -9.00 -10.06 -19.48
CA LYS A 4 -8.26 -11.02 -18.66
C LYS A 4 -8.12 -10.43 -17.27
N LEU A 5 -8.59 -11.15 -16.24
CA LEU A 5 -8.42 -10.75 -14.85
C LEU A 5 -6.94 -10.77 -14.51
N GLU A 6 -6.42 -9.67 -14.01
CA GLU A 6 -5.06 -9.59 -13.47
C GLU A 6 -5.05 -10.00 -12.01
N LEU A 7 -4.16 -10.91 -11.65
CA LEU A 7 -4.00 -11.40 -10.29
C LEU A 7 -2.83 -10.72 -9.60
N SER A 8 -3.00 -10.44 -8.31
CA SER A 8 -1.99 -9.85 -7.43
C SER A 8 -2.04 -10.52 -6.05
N VAL A 9 -0.99 -10.36 -5.27
CA VAL A 9 -0.91 -10.89 -3.90
C VAL A 9 -0.79 -9.72 -2.93
N VAL A 10 -1.49 -9.81 -1.79
CA VAL A 10 -1.21 -9.02 -0.58
C VAL A 10 -0.74 -10.01 0.48
N ASP A 11 0.54 -9.95 0.81
CA ASP A 11 1.18 -10.82 1.80
C ASP A 11 1.28 -10.11 3.15
N GLN A 12 0.85 -10.79 4.19
CA GLN A 12 0.91 -10.33 5.57
C GLN A 12 2.16 -10.86 6.30
N SER A 13 3.02 -11.63 5.64
CA SER A 13 4.17 -12.32 6.21
C SER A 13 3.79 -13.14 7.46
N PRO A 14 2.83 -14.10 7.34
CA PRO A 14 2.30 -14.82 8.49
C PRO A 14 3.35 -15.73 9.12
N VAL A 15 3.45 -15.68 10.46
CA VAL A 15 4.29 -16.59 11.24
C VAL A 15 3.48 -17.83 11.58
N ARG A 16 3.81 -18.97 10.97
CA ARG A 16 3.12 -20.23 11.21
C ARG A 16 3.47 -20.79 12.60
N THR A 17 2.58 -21.61 13.15
CA THR A 17 2.83 -22.28 14.44
C THR A 17 4.12 -23.08 14.39
N GLY A 18 5.03 -22.82 15.32
CA GLY A 18 6.33 -23.49 15.42
C GLY A 18 7.44 -22.90 14.54
N GLU A 19 7.15 -21.90 13.74
CA GLU A 19 8.15 -21.22 12.90
C GLU A 19 8.61 -19.89 13.52
N SER A 20 9.76 -19.42 13.09
CA SER A 20 10.30 -18.12 13.49
C SER A 20 9.83 -17.00 12.54
N ALA A 21 9.77 -15.75 13.02
CA ALA A 21 9.54 -14.59 12.18
C ALA A 21 10.57 -14.48 11.02
N GLY A 22 11.84 -14.83 11.27
CA GLY A 22 12.85 -14.85 10.21
C GLY A 22 12.56 -15.89 9.12
N GLN A 23 11.91 -17.03 9.45
CA GLN A 23 11.45 -17.97 8.43
C GLN A 23 10.28 -17.40 7.63
N ALA A 24 9.29 -16.82 8.28
CA ALA A 24 8.16 -16.16 7.61
C ALA A 24 8.63 -15.08 6.60
N LEU A 25 9.63 -14.28 6.94
CA LEU A 25 10.22 -13.28 6.02
C LEU A 25 10.91 -13.93 4.81
N ARG A 26 11.60 -15.06 4.99
CA ARG A 26 12.16 -15.82 3.86
C ARG A 26 11.09 -16.43 2.97
N ASP A 27 10.00 -16.92 3.57
CA ASP A 27 8.87 -17.48 2.84
C ASP A 27 8.14 -16.41 2.03
N THR A 28 8.00 -15.19 2.57
CA THR A 28 7.51 -14.01 1.84
C THR A 28 8.30 -13.77 0.55
N ILE A 29 9.64 -13.77 0.62
CA ILE A 29 10.50 -13.58 -0.56
C ILE A 29 10.33 -14.76 -1.54
N ALA A 30 10.33 -15.99 -1.02
CA ALA A 30 10.16 -17.18 -1.85
C ALA A 30 8.80 -17.22 -2.56
N LEU A 31 7.73 -16.80 -1.87
CA LEU A 31 6.39 -16.69 -2.44
C LEU A 31 6.35 -15.66 -3.57
N ALA A 32 6.98 -14.49 -3.38
CA ALA A 32 7.04 -13.45 -4.41
C ALA A 32 7.71 -13.96 -5.69
N VAL A 33 8.83 -14.70 -5.57
CA VAL A 33 9.52 -15.34 -6.69
C VAL A 33 8.63 -16.41 -7.37
N ALA A 34 7.86 -17.15 -6.60
CA ALA A 34 6.96 -18.18 -7.13
C ALA A 34 5.79 -17.56 -7.92
N VAL A 35 5.13 -16.54 -7.36
CA VAL A 35 3.98 -15.92 -8.02
C VAL A 35 4.39 -15.08 -9.24
N GLU A 36 5.59 -14.51 -9.27
CA GLU A 36 6.15 -13.88 -10.47
C GLU A 36 6.20 -14.89 -11.64
N LYS A 37 6.70 -16.10 -11.39
CA LYS A 37 6.75 -17.19 -12.41
C LYS A 37 5.36 -17.63 -12.88
N LEU A 38 4.34 -17.45 -12.05
CA LEU A 38 2.94 -17.75 -12.39
C LEU A 38 2.26 -16.58 -13.14
N GLY A 39 2.96 -15.46 -13.35
CA GLY A 39 2.46 -14.32 -14.11
C GLY A 39 1.55 -13.37 -13.32
N TYR A 40 1.64 -13.37 -12.00
CA TYR A 40 0.98 -12.36 -11.18
C TYR A 40 1.57 -10.98 -11.46
N GLN A 41 0.74 -9.94 -11.37
CA GLN A 41 1.11 -8.58 -11.76
C GLN A 41 1.77 -7.79 -10.62
N ARG A 42 1.31 -8.01 -9.39
CA ARG A 42 1.74 -7.26 -8.20
C ARG A 42 1.91 -8.17 -6.99
N TYR A 43 2.89 -7.81 -6.17
CA TYR A 43 3.12 -8.40 -4.86
C TYR A 43 3.24 -7.29 -3.82
N TRP A 44 2.23 -7.14 -2.97
CA TRP A 44 2.17 -6.11 -1.96
C TRP A 44 2.39 -6.69 -0.57
N LEU A 45 3.06 -5.94 0.27
CA LEU A 45 3.41 -6.28 1.64
C LEU A 45 2.56 -5.45 2.59
N ALA A 46 1.88 -6.11 3.53
CA ALA A 46 1.09 -5.44 4.55
C ALA A 46 2.00 -4.93 5.68
N GLU A 47 1.50 -3.96 6.43
CA GLU A 47 2.15 -3.41 7.62
C GLU A 47 1.33 -3.76 8.86
N HIS A 48 1.95 -4.48 9.81
CA HIS A 48 1.34 -4.84 11.08
C HIS A 48 2.34 -4.67 12.23
N HIS A 49 1.89 -4.09 13.34
CA HIS A 49 2.74 -3.83 14.49
C HIS A 49 2.19 -4.53 15.72
N SER A 50 3.09 -5.00 16.61
CA SER A 50 2.76 -5.63 17.88
C SER A 50 1.84 -6.87 17.75
N LEU A 51 1.89 -7.56 16.62
CA LEU A 51 1.12 -8.77 16.35
C LEU A 51 2.07 -9.95 16.14
N PRO A 52 2.13 -10.93 17.07
CA PRO A 52 3.11 -12.01 17.01
C PRO A 52 2.93 -12.94 15.80
N ASN A 53 1.74 -12.95 15.19
CA ASN A 53 1.41 -13.80 14.05
C ASN A 53 1.83 -13.21 12.70
N PHE A 54 2.38 -11.98 12.67
CA PHE A 54 2.81 -11.30 11.45
C PHE A 54 4.23 -10.76 11.62
N ALA A 55 5.10 -11.07 10.66
CA ALA A 55 6.49 -10.62 10.68
C ALA A 55 6.70 -9.28 9.94
N GLY A 56 5.74 -8.84 9.12
CA GLY A 56 5.84 -7.65 8.28
C GLY A 56 5.52 -6.36 9.04
N THR A 57 6.55 -5.71 9.61
CA THR A 57 6.41 -4.45 10.34
C THR A 57 6.84 -3.22 9.54
N SER A 58 7.63 -3.40 8.49
CA SER A 58 8.22 -2.31 7.70
C SER A 58 8.22 -2.72 6.22
N PRO A 59 7.10 -2.50 5.52
CA PRO A 59 6.96 -2.93 4.13
C PRO A 59 8.06 -2.34 3.23
N GLU A 60 8.51 -1.11 3.46
CA GLU A 60 9.56 -0.47 2.67
C GLU A 60 10.90 -1.22 2.71
N ILE A 61 11.22 -1.89 3.81
CA ILE A 61 12.43 -2.72 3.92
C ILE A 61 12.25 -4.01 3.13
N LEU A 62 11.10 -4.68 3.30
CA LEU A 62 10.81 -5.93 2.62
C LEU A 62 10.61 -5.75 1.11
N ILE A 63 10.02 -4.64 0.66
CA ILE A 63 9.88 -4.28 -0.76
C ILE A 63 11.26 -4.33 -1.43
N GLY A 64 12.28 -3.72 -0.82
CA GLY A 64 13.64 -3.76 -1.35
C GLY A 64 14.20 -5.19 -1.48
N GLN A 65 13.91 -6.06 -0.50
CA GLN A 65 14.34 -7.46 -0.54
C GLN A 65 13.59 -8.26 -1.61
N VAL A 66 12.28 -8.12 -1.70
CA VAL A 66 11.46 -8.81 -2.73
C VAL A 66 11.85 -8.33 -4.12
N ALA A 67 12.01 -7.03 -4.32
CA ALA A 67 12.39 -6.45 -5.61
C ALA A 67 13.78 -6.91 -6.07
N ALA A 68 14.74 -7.13 -5.12
CA ALA A 68 16.07 -7.65 -5.42
C ALA A 68 16.06 -9.14 -5.84
N HIS A 69 15.04 -9.91 -5.45
CA HIS A 69 14.93 -11.34 -5.77
C HIS A 69 13.95 -11.64 -6.92
N THR A 70 13.30 -10.61 -7.47
CA THR A 70 12.35 -10.70 -8.59
C THR A 70 12.78 -9.79 -9.73
N ASN A 71 12.23 -9.98 -10.95
CA ASN A 71 12.71 -9.28 -12.14
C ASN A 71 11.67 -8.33 -12.75
N SER A 72 10.39 -8.68 -12.73
CA SER A 72 9.34 -8.01 -13.50
C SER A 72 8.08 -7.69 -12.71
N ILE A 73 7.75 -8.48 -11.68
CA ILE A 73 6.57 -8.25 -10.85
C ILE A 73 6.68 -6.89 -10.14
N ARG A 74 5.59 -6.13 -10.12
CA ARG A 74 5.55 -4.88 -9.34
C ARG A 74 5.47 -5.22 -7.86
N VAL A 75 6.24 -4.51 -7.06
CA VAL A 75 6.32 -4.73 -5.61
C VAL A 75 5.90 -3.46 -4.87
N GLY A 76 5.13 -3.59 -3.82
CA GLY A 76 4.65 -2.42 -3.11
C GLY A 76 4.14 -2.70 -1.70
N SER A 77 3.59 -1.67 -1.10
CA SER A 77 2.90 -1.75 0.19
C SER A 77 1.39 -1.94 0.02
N GLY A 78 0.80 -2.76 0.87
CA GLY A 78 -0.63 -3.00 0.87
C GLY A 78 -1.27 -2.91 2.26
N GLY A 79 -1.00 -1.78 3.02
CA GLY A 79 -0.35 -0.52 2.70
C GLY A 79 0.46 0.05 3.84
N VAL A 80 1.17 1.14 3.56
CA VAL A 80 1.80 1.95 4.61
C VAL A 80 0.71 2.64 5.45
N MET A 81 0.84 2.55 6.76
CA MET A 81 -0.04 3.24 7.72
C MET A 81 0.41 4.68 7.89
N LEU A 82 0.09 5.51 6.91
CA LEU A 82 0.62 6.87 6.77
C LEU A 82 0.38 7.74 8.02
N SER A 83 -0.66 7.46 8.81
CA SER A 83 -0.94 8.21 10.04
C SER A 83 0.17 8.12 11.09
N HIS A 84 1.01 7.09 11.05
CA HIS A 84 2.13 6.93 11.99
C HIS A 84 3.39 7.68 11.58
N TYR A 85 3.49 8.10 10.31
CA TYR A 85 4.74 8.58 9.72
C TYR A 85 4.66 10.03 9.23
N SER A 86 5.85 10.59 8.96
CA SER A 86 5.99 11.82 8.19
C SER A 86 5.77 11.51 6.71
N ALA A 87 4.94 12.31 6.03
CA ALA A 87 4.73 12.21 4.59
C ALA A 87 6.04 12.35 3.81
N LEU A 88 6.94 13.26 4.24
CA LEU A 88 8.28 13.41 3.67
C LEU A 88 9.07 12.10 3.79
N LYS A 89 9.10 11.48 4.99
CA LYS A 89 9.90 10.26 5.19
C LYS A 89 9.38 9.09 4.35
N VAL A 90 8.07 8.94 4.22
CA VAL A 90 7.48 7.93 3.33
C VAL A 90 7.83 8.22 1.87
N ALA A 91 7.74 9.49 1.43
CA ALA A 91 8.13 9.88 0.08
C ALA A 91 9.60 9.54 -0.20
N GLU A 92 10.54 9.88 0.70
CA GLU A 92 11.96 9.54 0.55
C GLU A 92 12.21 8.04 0.42
N ASN A 93 11.60 7.22 1.30
CA ASN A 93 11.74 5.78 1.25
C ASN A 93 11.29 5.21 -0.09
N PHE A 94 10.14 5.65 -0.61
CA PHE A 94 9.58 5.13 -1.85
C PHE A 94 10.23 5.73 -3.10
N ARG A 95 10.73 6.96 -3.07
CA ARG A 95 11.59 7.50 -4.14
C ARG A 95 12.92 6.74 -4.22
N LEU A 96 13.51 6.39 -3.07
CA LEU A 96 14.73 5.57 -3.03
C LEU A 96 14.47 4.18 -3.64
N LEU A 97 13.35 3.54 -3.29
CA LEU A 97 12.94 2.27 -3.89
C LEU A 97 12.69 2.40 -5.40
N GLY A 98 12.03 3.47 -5.85
CA GLY A 98 11.80 3.76 -7.27
C GLY A 98 13.09 3.94 -8.05
N ALA A 99 14.08 4.65 -7.48
CA ALA A 99 15.40 4.82 -8.08
C ALA A 99 16.18 3.49 -8.19
N LEU A 100 16.05 2.60 -7.19
CA LEU A 100 16.69 1.27 -7.22
C LEU A 100 15.99 0.28 -8.15
N TYR A 101 14.67 0.39 -8.31
CA TYR A 101 13.84 -0.55 -9.08
C TYR A 101 12.85 0.20 -9.98
N PRO A 102 13.34 0.91 -11.02
CA PRO A 102 12.50 1.76 -11.88
C PRO A 102 11.29 1.02 -12.46
N GLY A 103 10.13 1.68 -12.43
CA GLY A 103 8.88 1.17 -13.01
C GLY A 103 8.23 0.02 -12.24
N ARG A 104 8.80 -0.42 -11.11
CA ARG A 104 8.34 -1.62 -10.39
C ARG A 104 7.72 -1.35 -9.02
N ILE A 105 7.74 -0.13 -8.54
CA ILE A 105 7.33 0.19 -7.16
C ILE A 105 5.92 0.76 -7.12
N ASP A 106 5.10 0.20 -6.22
CA ASP A 106 3.79 0.71 -5.83
C ASP A 106 3.82 1.20 -4.38
N LEU A 107 3.17 2.33 -4.11
CA LEU A 107 2.95 2.85 -2.76
C LEU A 107 1.47 2.80 -2.43
N GLY A 108 1.03 1.73 -1.81
CA GLY A 108 -0.30 1.67 -1.21
C GLY A 108 -0.31 2.34 0.15
N VAL A 109 -1.24 3.27 0.38
CA VAL A 109 -1.41 3.96 1.66
C VAL A 109 -2.79 3.71 2.24
N GLY A 110 -2.83 3.44 3.53
CA GLY A 110 -4.05 3.19 4.29
C GLY A 110 -4.23 4.15 5.45
N ARG A 111 -5.49 4.31 5.85
CA ARG A 111 -5.90 5.13 6.98
C ARG A 111 -5.94 4.33 8.29
N ALA A 112 -6.14 3.02 8.19
CA ALA A 112 -6.30 2.16 9.37
C ALA A 112 -5.04 2.19 10.25
N PRO A 113 -5.17 2.18 11.58
CA PRO A 113 -4.03 2.24 12.49
C PRO A 113 -3.22 0.93 12.50
N GLY A 114 -3.75 -0.18 11.98
CA GLY A 114 -3.10 -1.51 11.89
C GLY A 114 -2.58 -2.08 13.21
N SER A 115 -2.99 -1.50 14.33
CA SER A 115 -2.53 -1.85 15.67
C SER A 115 -3.48 -1.28 16.72
N ASP A 116 -3.22 -1.59 17.99
CA ASP A 116 -3.90 -0.98 19.13
C ASP A 116 -3.43 0.45 19.41
N GLN A 117 -4.14 1.15 20.32
CA GLN A 117 -3.84 2.54 20.66
C GLN A 117 -2.48 2.74 21.34
N ILE A 118 -1.99 1.76 22.10
CA ILE A 118 -0.69 1.84 22.78
C ILE A 118 0.42 1.74 21.75
N THR A 119 0.29 0.82 20.82
CA THR A 119 1.23 0.68 19.70
C THR A 119 1.24 1.93 18.81
N ALA A 120 0.08 2.50 18.50
CA ALA A 120 -0.02 3.76 17.75
C ALA A 120 0.68 4.91 18.49
N ALA A 121 0.54 4.99 19.83
CA ALA A 121 1.26 5.97 20.63
C ALA A 121 2.78 5.75 20.61
N ALA A 122 3.24 4.50 20.68
CA ALA A 122 4.67 4.18 20.61
C ALA A 122 5.28 4.55 19.25
N LEU A 123 4.57 4.29 18.15
CA LEU A 123 5.00 4.64 16.79
C LEU A 123 5.08 6.16 16.56
N SER A 124 4.27 6.92 17.30
CA SER A 124 4.22 8.38 17.18
C SER A 124 5.13 9.12 18.17
N PHE A 125 5.68 8.39 19.19
CA PHE A 125 6.49 9.00 20.26
C PHE A 125 7.76 9.69 19.67
N PRO A 126 8.15 10.91 20.16
CA PRO A 126 7.62 11.67 21.32
C PRO A 126 6.39 12.53 21.01
N GLY A 127 5.85 12.48 19.77
CA GLY A 127 4.60 13.15 19.42
C GLY A 127 3.36 12.41 19.89
N GLN A 128 2.20 12.85 19.41
CA GLN A 128 0.92 12.20 19.65
C GLN A 128 0.47 11.48 18.35
N PRO A 129 -0.32 10.38 18.46
CA PRO A 129 -0.96 9.77 17.30
C PRO A 129 -1.77 10.82 16.54
N LYS A 130 -1.60 10.81 15.21
CA LYS A 130 -2.34 11.75 14.37
C LYS A 130 -3.81 11.34 14.27
N GLU A 131 -4.70 12.31 14.41
CA GLU A 131 -6.13 12.06 14.24
C GLU A 131 -6.45 11.74 12.78
N ILE A 132 -7.43 10.85 12.58
CA ILE A 132 -7.89 10.40 11.24
C ILE A 132 -8.23 11.57 10.31
N ARG A 133 -8.74 12.68 10.85
CA ARG A 133 -9.07 13.90 10.07
C ARG A 133 -7.88 14.52 9.35
N HIS A 134 -6.64 14.24 9.77
CA HIS A 134 -5.43 14.73 9.13
C HIS A 134 -4.96 13.88 7.95
N PHE A 135 -5.50 12.67 7.81
CA PHE A 135 -5.10 11.73 6.75
C PHE A 135 -5.23 12.32 5.33
N PRO A 136 -6.33 13.02 4.97
CA PRO A 136 -6.42 13.61 3.63
C PRO A 136 -5.28 14.60 3.35
N ARG A 137 -4.94 15.45 4.31
CA ARG A 137 -3.83 16.39 4.15
C ARG A 137 -2.49 15.65 4.04
N GLN A 138 -2.27 14.61 4.84
CA GLN A 138 -1.04 13.81 4.75
C GLN A 138 -0.87 13.16 3.37
N VAL A 139 -1.96 12.69 2.75
CA VAL A 139 -1.90 12.13 1.39
C VAL A 139 -1.54 13.20 0.36
N VAL A 140 -2.13 14.39 0.46
CA VAL A 140 -1.79 15.53 -0.42
C VAL A 140 -0.32 15.92 -0.25
N ASP A 141 0.15 16.03 1.00
CA ASP A 141 1.55 16.35 1.29
C ASP A 141 2.50 15.25 0.76
N LEU A 142 2.11 13.97 0.89
CA LEU A 142 2.86 12.84 0.34
C LEU A 142 2.99 12.94 -1.19
N LEU A 143 1.90 13.20 -1.89
CA LEU A 143 1.92 13.39 -3.34
C LEU A 143 2.79 14.57 -3.74
N GLY A 144 2.68 15.70 -3.04
CA GLY A 144 3.52 16.88 -3.27
C GLY A 144 5.02 16.58 -3.06
N PHE A 145 5.39 15.83 -2.03
CA PHE A 145 6.79 15.42 -1.82
C PHE A 145 7.26 14.40 -2.87
N LEU A 146 6.43 13.44 -3.27
CA LEU A 146 6.77 12.45 -4.29
C LEU A 146 7.06 13.11 -5.64
N ASN A 147 6.28 14.10 -6.01
CA ASN A 147 6.40 14.79 -7.29
C ASN A 147 7.34 16.02 -7.23
N ASN A 148 7.76 16.44 -6.03
CA ASN A 148 8.46 17.70 -5.78
C ASN A 148 7.67 18.92 -6.31
N ASP A 149 6.35 18.91 -6.09
CA ASP A 149 5.41 19.92 -6.57
C ASP A 149 4.49 20.48 -5.47
N LEU A 150 5.01 20.56 -4.23
CA LEU A 150 4.30 21.28 -3.16
C LEU A 150 3.99 22.71 -3.59
N GLU A 151 2.78 23.17 -3.26
CA GLU A 151 2.36 24.56 -3.55
C GLU A 151 3.36 25.59 -2.99
N ASP A 152 3.62 26.69 -3.68
CA ASP A 152 4.58 27.73 -3.28
C ASP A 152 4.32 28.29 -1.87
N ASN A 153 3.05 28.35 -1.46
CA ASN A 153 2.61 28.81 -0.14
C ASN A 153 2.64 27.72 0.93
N HIS A 154 3.01 26.50 0.58
CA HIS A 154 3.11 25.41 1.54
C HIS A 154 4.27 25.64 2.51
N PHE A 155 4.07 25.35 3.81
CA PHE A 155 5.08 25.57 4.85
C PHE A 155 6.42 24.88 4.54
N PHE A 156 6.37 23.74 3.85
CA PHE A 156 7.54 22.94 3.46
C PHE A 156 7.90 23.07 1.98
N SER A 157 7.45 24.11 1.27
CA SER A 157 7.69 24.29 -0.18
C SER A 157 9.18 24.27 -0.58
N SER A 158 10.08 24.66 0.35
CA SER A 158 11.53 24.61 0.14
C SER A 158 12.17 23.24 0.35
N ILE A 159 11.37 22.22 0.78
CA ILE A 159 11.87 20.87 1.05
C ILE A 159 11.63 19.99 -0.17
N SER A 160 12.69 19.34 -0.66
CA SER A 160 12.59 18.32 -1.70
C SER A 160 12.83 16.93 -1.11
N ALA A 161 12.01 15.96 -1.49
CA ALA A 161 12.23 14.57 -1.13
C ALA A 161 13.35 13.98 -2.00
N GLY A 162 14.36 13.40 -1.36
CA GLY A 162 15.43 12.67 -2.04
C GLY A 162 15.04 11.21 -2.36
N PRO A 163 15.83 10.53 -3.21
CA PRO A 163 16.76 11.07 -4.19
C PRO A 163 16.05 11.81 -5.32
N GLY A 164 16.78 12.64 -6.07
CA GLY A 164 16.25 13.48 -7.14
C GLY A 164 15.89 12.76 -8.44
N GLU A 165 15.73 11.45 -8.42
CA GLU A 165 15.40 10.64 -9.60
C GLU A 165 13.97 10.93 -10.11
N PRO A 166 13.71 10.84 -11.43
CA PRO A 166 12.42 11.13 -12.01
C PRO A 166 11.34 10.08 -11.70
N GLU A 167 11.74 8.86 -11.34
CA GLU A 167 10.81 7.76 -11.09
C GLU A 167 10.02 7.99 -9.80
N VAL A 168 8.71 8.10 -9.96
CA VAL A 168 7.75 8.20 -8.86
C VAL A 168 6.94 6.89 -8.79
N PRO A 169 6.79 6.29 -7.60
CA PRO A 169 5.98 5.08 -7.46
C PRO A 169 4.51 5.34 -7.81
N ASP A 170 3.82 4.30 -8.30
CA ASP A 170 2.36 4.34 -8.45
C ASP A 170 1.71 4.41 -7.06
N VAL A 171 1.02 5.50 -6.75
CA VAL A 171 0.35 5.66 -5.46
C VAL A 171 -1.06 5.10 -5.52
N TRP A 172 -1.40 4.22 -4.57
CA TRP A 172 -2.71 3.58 -4.44
C TRP A 172 -3.35 3.97 -3.11
N LEU A 173 -4.61 4.35 -3.12
CA LEU A 173 -5.35 4.59 -1.89
C LEU A 173 -6.12 3.33 -1.49
N LEU A 174 -5.92 2.87 -0.26
CA LEU A 174 -6.55 1.68 0.28
C LEU A 174 -7.75 2.04 1.17
N GLY A 175 -8.80 1.26 1.09
CA GLY A 175 -9.94 1.41 1.97
C GLY A 175 -11.10 0.48 1.67
N SER A 176 -12.10 0.48 2.55
CA SER A 176 -13.29 -0.36 2.42
C SER A 176 -14.59 0.44 2.41
N ARG A 177 -14.53 1.78 2.34
CA ARG A 177 -15.69 2.67 2.47
C ARG A 177 -15.66 3.81 1.46
N TYR A 178 -16.82 4.48 1.31
CA TYR A 178 -17.02 5.60 0.41
C TYR A 178 -16.03 6.75 0.60
N GLU A 179 -15.60 7.05 1.84
CA GLU A 179 -14.67 8.15 2.11
C GLU A 179 -13.32 7.95 1.40
N SER A 180 -12.75 6.75 1.49
CA SER A 180 -11.49 6.43 0.79
C SER A 180 -11.67 6.37 -0.72
N ALA A 181 -12.80 5.81 -1.19
CA ALA A 181 -13.14 5.74 -2.60
C ALA A 181 -13.30 7.15 -3.22
N ASN A 182 -14.02 8.05 -2.55
CA ASN A 182 -14.20 9.43 -2.99
C ASN A 182 -12.87 10.19 -3.00
N MET A 183 -12.06 10.02 -1.97
CA MET A 183 -10.74 10.65 -1.91
C MET A 183 -9.84 10.17 -3.05
N ALA A 184 -9.78 8.85 -3.32
CA ALA A 184 -9.03 8.31 -4.44
C ALA A 184 -9.52 8.89 -5.78
N ALA A 185 -10.84 8.94 -5.97
CA ALA A 185 -11.45 9.49 -7.17
C ALA A 185 -11.11 10.97 -7.39
N GLN A 186 -11.20 11.80 -6.35
CA GLN A 186 -10.90 13.24 -6.41
C GLN A 186 -9.43 13.53 -6.68
N LEU A 187 -8.52 12.70 -6.15
CA LEU A 187 -7.08 12.84 -6.34
C LEU A 187 -6.57 12.17 -7.63
N GLY A 188 -7.45 11.52 -8.41
CA GLY A 188 -7.04 10.79 -9.61
C GLY A 188 -6.11 9.62 -9.32
N LEU A 189 -6.28 8.96 -8.17
CA LEU A 189 -5.47 7.82 -7.74
C LEU A 189 -6.19 6.51 -7.97
N PRO A 190 -5.46 5.41 -8.24
CA PRO A 190 -5.98 4.05 -8.17
C PRO A 190 -6.55 3.73 -6.78
N PHE A 191 -7.58 2.90 -6.75
CA PHE A 191 -8.26 2.50 -5.52
C PHE A 191 -8.14 1.00 -5.27
N ALA A 192 -7.63 0.61 -4.10
CA ALA A 192 -7.60 -0.77 -3.64
C ALA A 192 -8.69 -1.00 -2.59
N TYR A 193 -9.75 -1.70 -3.01
CA TYR A 193 -10.87 -2.02 -2.14
C TYR A 193 -10.56 -3.22 -1.25
N ALA A 194 -10.51 -3.00 0.05
CA ALA A 194 -10.23 -4.02 1.05
C ALA A 194 -11.50 -4.80 1.44
N HIS A 195 -11.92 -5.72 0.57
CA HIS A 195 -13.10 -6.56 0.79
C HIS A 195 -12.93 -7.51 1.98
N PHE A 196 -11.70 -7.94 2.25
CA PHE A 196 -11.36 -8.89 3.32
C PHE A 196 -11.69 -8.41 4.74
N PHE A 197 -11.97 -7.13 4.96
CA PHE A 197 -12.45 -6.68 6.27
C PHE A 197 -13.87 -7.17 6.62
N GLY A 198 -14.61 -7.69 5.64
CA GLY A 198 -15.96 -8.24 5.85
C GLY A 198 -17.02 -7.22 6.29
N ILE A 199 -16.63 -5.95 6.46
CA ILE A 199 -17.52 -4.86 6.83
C ILE A 199 -18.22 -4.38 5.56
N ALA A 200 -19.55 -4.52 5.51
CA ALA A 200 -20.35 -4.10 4.37
C ALA A 200 -19.95 -4.76 3.03
N VAL A 201 -19.78 -6.09 3.05
CA VAL A 201 -19.47 -6.89 1.84
C VAL A 201 -20.44 -6.58 0.70
N GLU A 202 -21.72 -6.41 1.03
CA GLU A 202 -22.79 -6.10 0.06
C GLU A 202 -22.66 -4.71 -0.56
N GLU A 203 -22.00 -3.76 0.13
CA GLU A 203 -21.78 -2.40 -0.37
C GLU A 203 -20.59 -2.30 -1.33
N GLY A 204 -19.70 -3.30 -1.36
CA GLY A 204 -18.46 -3.28 -2.14
C GLY A 204 -18.64 -2.87 -3.60
N PRO A 205 -19.56 -3.50 -4.35
CA PRO A 205 -19.83 -3.10 -5.73
C PRO A 205 -20.24 -1.64 -5.87
N ALA A 206 -21.09 -1.14 -4.97
CA ALA A 206 -21.55 0.25 -4.98
C ALA A 206 -20.43 1.25 -4.64
N VAL A 207 -19.52 0.91 -3.70
CA VAL A 207 -18.33 1.72 -3.39
C VAL A 207 -17.41 1.82 -4.60
N VAL A 208 -17.15 0.72 -5.29
CA VAL A 208 -16.29 0.69 -6.48
C VAL A 208 -16.94 1.45 -7.65
N GLU A 209 -18.24 1.29 -7.85
CA GLU A 209 -18.97 2.05 -8.88
C GLU A 209 -18.94 3.55 -8.60
N ASN A 210 -19.17 3.94 -7.36
CA ASN A 210 -19.06 5.34 -6.92
C ASN A 210 -17.67 5.91 -7.19
N TYR A 211 -16.59 5.17 -6.91
CA TYR A 211 -15.23 5.57 -7.25
C TYR A 211 -15.11 5.83 -8.75
N ARG A 212 -15.51 4.89 -9.60
CA ARG A 212 -15.42 5.01 -11.05
C ARG A 212 -16.21 6.20 -11.61
N LYS A 213 -17.43 6.41 -11.09
CA LYS A 213 -18.32 7.49 -11.51
C LYS A 213 -17.78 8.89 -11.19
N ASN A 214 -17.09 9.03 -10.04
CA ASN A 214 -16.58 10.31 -9.56
C ASN A 214 -15.10 10.53 -9.85
N TYR A 215 -14.46 9.60 -10.58
CA TYR A 215 -13.04 9.65 -10.88
C TYR A 215 -12.66 10.89 -11.68
N GLN A 216 -11.62 11.57 -11.21
CA GLN A 216 -10.99 12.70 -11.91
C GLN A 216 -9.68 12.20 -12.53
N PRO A 217 -9.54 12.20 -13.86
CA PRO A 217 -8.29 11.78 -14.50
C PRO A 217 -7.08 12.58 -14.03
N SER A 218 -5.96 11.88 -13.78
CA SER A 218 -4.66 12.50 -13.50
C SER A 218 -3.67 12.19 -14.63
N ALA A 219 -2.53 12.90 -14.65
CA ALA A 219 -1.49 12.66 -15.66
C ALA A 219 -0.94 11.23 -15.59
N SER A 220 -0.79 10.68 -14.39
CA SER A 220 -0.30 9.30 -14.18
C SER A 220 -1.37 8.24 -14.42
N PHE A 221 -2.64 8.59 -14.22
CA PHE A 221 -3.77 7.66 -14.34
C PHE A 221 -4.93 8.32 -15.10
N PRO A 222 -4.93 8.27 -16.44
CA PRO A 222 -6.00 8.83 -17.25
C PRO A 222 -7.33 8.09 -17.11
N GLU A 223 -7.31 6.85 -16.59
CA GLU A 223 -8.48 6.02 -16.35
C GLU A 223 -8.49 5.45 -14.92
N PRO A 224 -9.69 5.23 -14.33
CA PRO A 224 -9.81 4.66 -13.00
C PRO A 224 -9.30 3.22 -12.95
N LYS A 225 -8.42 2.91 -12.00
CA LYS A 225 -7.93 1.56 -11.73
C LYS A 225 -8.45 1.08 -10.38
N VAL A 226 -8.93 -0.17 -10.33
CA VAL A 226 -9.44 -0.79 -9.10
C VAL A 226 -8.75 -2.13 -8.89
N ASN A 227 -8.33 -2.35 -7.64
CA ASN A 227 -7.93 -3.65 -7.12
C ASN A 227 -8.91 -4.06 -6.02
N VAL A 228 -9.24 -5.35 -5.93
CA VAL A 228 -10.13 -5.88 -4.88
C VAL A 228 -9.36 -6.95 -4.11
N GLY A 229 -9.08 -6.67 -2.84
CA GLY A 229 -8.41 -7.60 -1.94
C GLY A 229 -9.41 -8.54 -1.28
N VAL A 230 -9.21 -9.85 -1.46
CA VAL A 230 -10.03 -10.91 -0.85
C VAL A 230 -9.15 -11.87 -0.07
N HIS A 231 -9.68 -12.46 1.00
CA HIS A 231 -9.02 -13.60 1.65
C HIS A 231 -9.21 -14.85 0.83
N VAL A 232 -8.12 -15.59 0.64
CA VAL A 232 -8.14 -16.88 -0.04
C VAL A 232 -7.46 -17.90 0.86
N VAL A 233 -8.13 -19.01 1.11
CA VAL A 233 -7.56 -20.20 1.74
C VAL A 233 -7.58 -21.31 0.71
N CYS A 234 -6.44 -21.97 0.50
CA CYS A 234 -6.31 -23.10 -0.41
C CYS A 234 -5.83 -24.30 0.39
N SER A 235 -6.58 -25.37 0.35
CA SER A 235 -6.25 -26.64 1.00
C SER A 235 -6.57 -27.80 0.06
N GLU A 236 -6.03 -28.99 0.35
CA GLU A 236 -6.31 -30.20 -0.43
C GLU A 236 -7.73 -30.72 -0.21
N THR A 237 -8.32 -30.44 0.95
CA THR A 237 -9.69 -30.83 1.31
C THR A 237 -10.42 -29.68 2.02
N GLU A 238 -11.76 -29.75 2.07
CA GLU A 238 -12.60 -28.78 2.79
C GLU A 238 -12.46 -28.88 4.33
N GLU A 239 -11.87 -29.97 4.84
CA GLU A 239 -11.70 -30.24 6.28
C GLU A 239 -10.38 -29.68 6.84
N GLN A 240 -9.51 -29.14 6.00
CA GLN A 240 -8.25 -28.48 6.38
C GLN A 240 -8.38 -26.97 6.44
#